data_302218b5638e0a0422613229c0e49899
#
_entry.id   302218b5638e0a0422613229c0e49899
#
_cell.length_a   1.000
_cell.length_b   1.000
_cell.length_c   1.000
_cell.angle_alpha   90.00
_cell.angle_beta   90.00
_cell.angle_gamma   90.00
#
_symmetry.space_group_name_H-M   'P 1'
#
loop_
_entity.id
_entity.type
_entity.pdbx_description
1 polymer ?
#
loop_
_entity_poly.entity_id
_entity_poly.type
_entity_poly.pdbx_seq_one_letter_code
_entity_poly.pdbx_strand_id
1 'polypeptide(L)'
;MVAVQGADQHHEIVDVTTTKRPHVLMVVANPRTATTTGWPVGFWASELTHPFYEFTRVRYDVTVASPDGGKVEIDALSDPRDESKWSSDDLISMGFLNTAELAALLDETPRLSDLNLDEFDAIVVCGGLAPMFQFREHESLKQTIAAFYEAEKPTAVLCHGVSALIDVQLSDGAYLVDGRTVTGFANVEEDFSDRSVGQKVMPYRIEDELRKRNANYVQGGLFKAFAVRDGRLITGQQQYSGAKVAELVIAALGT
;
A
#
# COMPACT_ATOMS: atom_id res chain seq x y z
N MET A 1 36.76 29.12 26.22
CA MET A 1 35.92 28.05 25.59
C MET A 1 34.55 28.17 26.23
N VAL A 2 33.60 28.78 25.53
CA VAL A 2 32.20 28.83 25.97
C VAL A 2 31.59 27.51 25.53
N ALA A 3 31.25 26.66 26.49
CA ALA A 3 30.49 25.44 26.20
C ALA A 3 29.13 25.85 25.64
N VAL A 4 28.82 25.37 24.43
CA VAL A 4 27.50 25.51 23.84
C VAL A 4 26.59 24.49 24.56
N GLN A 5 26.02 24.90 25.67
CA GLN A 5 25.11 24.12 26.51
C GLN A 5 23.69 23.98 25.92
N GLY A 6 23.45 24.43 24.70
CA GLY A 6 22.08 24.48 24.16
C GLY A 6 21.74 23.41 23.14
N ALA A 7 22.73 22.74 22.57
CA ALA A 7 22.47 21.78 21.47
C ALA A 7 21.97 20.40 21.97
N ASP A 8 22.38 20.01 23.18
CA ASP A 8 22.03 18.68 23.72
C ASP A 8 20.62 18.61 24.33
N GLN A 9 20.05 19.74 24.73
CA GLN A 9 18.72 19.74 25.35
C GLN A 9 17.56 19.52 24.36
N HIS A 10 17.83 19.68 23.06
CA HIS A 10 16.81 19.46 22.02
C HIS A 10 16.82 18.02 21.46
N HIS A 11 17.77 17.22 21.90
CA HIS A 11 17.96 15.83 21.46
C HIS A 11 18.06 14.86 22.64
N GLU A 12 17.42 15.18 23.77
CA GLU A 12 17.16 14.13 24.75
C GLU A 12 16.30 13.06 24.04
N ILE A 13 17.02 12.11 23.47
CA ILE A 13 16.44 10.81 23.16
C ILE A 13 16.13 10.24 24.52
N VAL A 14 14.88 10.38 24.96
CA VAL A 14 14.37 9.54 26.03
C VAL A 14 14.59 8.14 25.49
N ASP A 15 15.57 7.45 26.04
CA ASP A 15 15.78 6.05 25.79
C ASP A 15 14.55 5.34 26.33
N VAL A 16 13.55 5.20 25.46
CA VAL A 16 12.39 4.37 25.73
C VAL A 16 12.92 2.96 25.67
N THR A 17 13.48 2.56 26.79
CA THR A 17 13.98 1.23 27.00
C THR A 17 12.95 0.24 26.50
N THR A 18 13.27 -0.40 25.37
CA THR A 18 12.82 -1.73 25.01
C THR A 18 11.36 -1.94 24.59
N THR A 19 10.69 -1.02 23.99
CA THR A 19 9.59 -1.43 23.14
C THR A 19 10.17 -1.86 21.80
N LYS A 20 9.99 -3.13 21.44
CA LYS A 20 10.22 -3.63 20.08
C LYS A 20 9.60 -2.60 19.13
N ARG A 21 10.38 -2.06 18.19
CA ARG A 21 9.83 -1.15 17.20
C ARG A 21 8.77 -1.88 16.39
N PRO A 22 7.60 -1.30 16.16
CA PRO A 22 6.64 -1.92 15.26
C PRO A 22 7.27 -2.19 13.90
N HIS A 23 6.99 -3.35 13.34
CA HIS A 23 7.51 -3.78 12.05
C HIS A 23 6.36 -3.92 11.06
N VAL A 24 6.39 -3.15 9.98
CA VAL A 24 5.34 -3.10 8.97
C VAL A 24 5.78 -3.87 7.73
N LEU A 25 4.95 -4.80 7.27
CA LEU A 25 5.10 -5.45 5.98
C LEU A 25 4.40 -4.61 4.91
N MET A 26 5.16 -4.08 3.95
CA MET A 26 4.59 -3.41 2.77
C MET A 26 4.69 -4.32 1.56
N VAL A 27 3.56 -4.55 0.89
CA VAL A 27 3.47 -5.46 -0.26
C VAL A 27 3.22 -4.65 -1.53
N VAL A 28 4.08 -4.82 -2.52
CA VAL A 28 3.95 -4.25 -3.86
C VAL A 28 3.78 -5.35 -4.91
N ALA A 29 3.12 -5.04 -6.02
CA ALA A 29 2.92 -6.03 -7.09
C ALA A 29 4.21 -6.34 -7.85
N ASN A 30 4.33 -7.56 -8.34
CA ASN A 30 5.33 -7.91 -9.32
C ASN A 30 4.95 -7.32 -10.70
N PRO A 31 5.93 -7.08 -11.60
CA PRO A 31 5.67 -6.59 -12.95
C PRO A 31 4.72 -7.53 -13.71
N ARG A 32 3.81 -6.94 -14.45
CA ARG A 32 2.83 -7.67 -15.30
C ARG A 32 2.69 -6.98 -16.66
N THR A 33 2.02 -7.66 -17.56
CA THR A 33 1.49 -7.06 -18.79
C THR A 33 -0.02 -6.95 -18.66
N ALA A 34 -0.55 -5.75 -18.77
CA ALA A 34 -2.00 -5.51 -18.74
C ALA A 34 -2.67 -6.19 -19.94
N THR A 35 -3.56 -7.14 -19.69
CA THR A 35 -4.25 -7.90 -20.74
C THR A 35 -5.24 -7.06 -21.53
N THR A 36 -5.63 -5.91 -21.00
CA THR A 36 -6.56 -4.96 -21.63
C THR A 36 -5.89 -4.01 -22.62
N THR A 37 -4.66 -3.58 -22.33
CA THR A 37 -3.94 -2.55 -23.10
C THR A 37 -2.65 -3.06 -23.72
N GLY A 38 -2.09 -4.18 -23.23
CA GLY A 38 -0.77 -4.67 -23.62
C GLY A 38 0.40 -3.91 -22.96
N TRP A 39 0.14 -2.99 -22.05
CA TRP A 39 1.18 -2.19 -21.41
C TRP A 39 1.94 -2.98 -20.33
N PRO A 40 3.26 -2.74 -20.19
CA PRO A 40 3.95 -3.14 -18.99
C PRO A 40 3.41 -2.32 -17.81
N VAL A 41 3.12 -2.98 -16.69
CA VAL A 41 2.54 -2.37 -15.50
C VAL A 41 3.22 -2.86 -14.24
N GLY A 42 3.30 -1.98 -13.25
CA GLY A 42 3.92 -2.22 -11.97
C GLY A 42 3.05 -1.74 -10.79
N PHE A 43 3.71 -1.33 -9.72
CA PHE A 43 3.06 -0.68 -8.58
C PHE A 43 3.17 0.86 -8.70
N TRP A 44 2.32 1.60 -7.98
CA TRP A 44 2.36 3.06 -7.97
C TRP A 44 3.34 3.57 -6.93
N ALA A 45 4.34 4.37 -7.34
CA ALA A 45 5.46 4.80 -6.50
C ALA A 45 5.01 5.44 -5.17
N SER A 46 4.12 6.44 -5.19
CA SER A 46 3.70 7.15 -3.98
C SER A 46 2.94 6.27 -2.98
N GLU A 47 2.38 5.16 -3.42
CA GLU A 47 1.66 4.23 -2.55
C GLU A 47 2.59 3.36 -1.70
N LEU A 48 3.83 3.21 -2.12
CA LEU A 48 4.92 2.67 -1.31
C LEU A 48 5.63 3.77 -0.53
N THR A 49 6.11 4.79 -1.23
CA THR A 49 7.09 5.75 -0.69
C THR A 49 6.52 6.68 0.36
N HIS A 50 5.25 7.13 0.21
CA HIS A 50 4.62 8.00 1.20
C HIS A 50 4.32 7.26 2.52
N PRO A 51 3.67 6.08 2.53
CA PRO A 51 3.53 5.32 3.77
C PRO A 51 4.88 4.91 4.37
N PHE A 52 5.85 4.51 3.55
CA PHE A 52 7.21 4.18 4.00
C PHE A 52 7.84 5.36 4.74
N TYR A 53 7.73 6.57 4.18
CA TYR A 53 8.22 7.78 4.82
C TYR A 53 7.53 8.03 6.18
N GLU A 54 6.21 7.89 6.26
CA GLU A 54 5.48 8.09 7.51
C GLU A 54 5.87 7.06 8.58
N PHE A 55 6.03 5.79 8.23
CA PHE A 55 6.47 4.75 9.16
C PHE A 55 7.90 4.98 9.66
N THR A 56 8.83 5.28 8.76
CA THR A 56 10.22 5.51 9.14
C THR A 56 10.40 6.79 9.95
N ARG A 57 9.58 7.83 9.71
CA ARG A 57 9.55 9.06 10.49
C ARG A 57 9.19 8.82 11.96
N VAL A 58 8.33 7.84 12.24
CA VAL A 58 7.99 7.41 13.61
C VAL A 58 8.84 6.22 14.08
N ARG A 59 9.95 5.92 13.37
CA ARG A 59 10.93 4.89 13.69
C ARG A 59 10.38 3.46 13.68
N TYR A 60 9.39 3.16 12.84
CA TYR A 60 8.98 1.80 12.57
C TYR A 60 9.97 1.15 11.61
N ASP A 61 10.16 -0.16 11.77
CA ASP A 61 10.87 -0.97 10.80
C ASP A 61 9.92 -1.33 9.67
N VAL A 62 10.42 -1.35 8.43
CA VAL A 62 9.63 -1.64 7.23
C VAL A 62 10.33 -2.69 6.38
N THR A 63 9.61 -3.73 6.00
CA THR A 63 10.03 -4.68 4.97
C THR A 63 9.14 -4.50 3.74
N VAL A 64 9.77 -4.33 2.57
CA VAL A 64 9.08 -4.32 1.28
C VAL A 64 9.17 -5.72 0.68
N ALA A 65 8.03 -6.31 0.37
CA ALA A 65 7.91 -7.65 -0.21
C ALA A 65 7.02 -7.65 -1.45
N SER A 66 7.07 -8.72 -2.24
CA SER A 66 6.13 -8.92 -3.34
C SER A 66 5.59 -10.36 -3.35
N PRO A 67 4.43 -10.63 -3.96
CA PRO A 67 3.83 -11.95 -3.97
C PRO A 67 4.77 -13.05 -4.46
N ASP A 68 5.51 -12.79 -5.55
CA ASP A 68 6.39 -13.77 -6.19
C ASP A 68 7.87 -13.60 -5.81
N GLY A 69 8.23 -12.53 -5.06
CA GLY A 69 9.61 -12.16 -4.77
C GLY A 69 10.33 -11.56 -5.98
N GLY A 70 11.61 -11.22 -5.80
CA GLY A 70 12.48 -10.68 -6.86
C GLY A 70 12.24 -9.20 -7.16
N LYS A 71 12.68 -8.78 -8.34
CA LYS A 71 12.60 -7.38 -8.75
C LYS A 71 11.16 -6.93 -8.98
N VAL A 72 10.83 -5.73 -8.49
CA VAL A 72 9.57 -5.06 -8.73
C VAL A 72 9.78 -3.77 -9.52
N GLU A 73 8.77 -3.36 -10.28
CA GLU A 73 8.85 -2.20 -11.17
C GLU A 73 7.71 -1.22 -10.88
N ILE A 74 7.99 0.05 -11.10
CA ILE A 74 7.06 1.16 -10.88
C ILE A 74 6.27 1.39 -12.15
N ASP A 75 4.98 1.70 -12.04
CA ASP A 75 4.19 2.24 -13.14
C ASP A 75 4.82 3.53 -13.67
N ALA A 76 5.06 3.63 -14.97
CA ALA A 76 5.79 4.74 -15.58
C ALA A 76 5.25 6.13 -15.17
N LEU A 77 3.93 6.33 -15.21
CA LEU A 77 3.32 7.61 -14.82
C LEU A 77 3.53 7.98 -13.34
N SER A 78 3.81 7.00 -12.49
CA SER A 78 4.08 7.23 -11.07
C SER A 78 5.57 7.47 -10.75
N ASP A 79 6.46 7.17 -11.69
CA ASP A 79 7.89 7.46 -11.52
C ASP A 79 8.14 8.96 -11.73
N PRO A 80 8.60 9.70 -10.71
CA PRO A 80 8.85 11.13 -10.83
C PRO A 80 10.00 11.48 -11.80
N ARG A 81 10.77 10.47 -12.23
CA ARG A 81 11.87 10.61 -13.21
C ARG A 81 11.41 10.37 -14.64
N ASP A 82 10.19 9.85 -14.83
CA ASP A 82 9.65 9.53 -16.16
C ASP A 82 9.57 10.76 -17.07
N GLU A 83 9.74 10.54 -18.36
CA GLU A 83 9.76 11.60 -19.38
C GLU A 83 8.43 12.36 -19.49
N SER A 84 7.30 11.74 -19.12
CA SER A 84 5.97 12.38 -19.09
C SER A 84 5.87 13.53 -18.09
N LYS A 85 6.73 13.54 -17.06
CA LYS A 85 6.70 14.50 -15.94
C LYS A 85 5.39 14.47 -15.13
N TRP A 86 4.57 13.44 -15.27
CA TRP A 86 3.27 13.35 -14.59
C TRP A 86 3.39 13.44 -13.06
N SER A 87 4.37 12.76 -12.49
CA SER A 87 4.62 12.72 -11.03
C SER A 87 5.90 13.48 -10.62
N SER A 88 6.41 14.40 -11.45
CA SER A 88 7.72 15.05 -11.22
C SER A 88 7.78 15.96 -9.99
N ASP A 89 6.65 16.34 -9.41
CA ASP A 89 6.51 17.11 -8.18
C ASP A 89 6.43 16.24 -6.92
N ASP A 90 6.40 14.91 -7.05
CA ASP A 90 6.48 13.98 -5.91
C ASP A 90 7.91 13.84 -5.39
N LEU A 91 8.27 14.77 -4.49
CA LEU A 91 9.62 14.82 -3.91
C LEU A 91 9.91 13.66 -2.97
N ILE A 92 8.90 13.01 -2.38
CA ILE A 92 9.10 11.85 -1.51
C ILE A 92 9.51 10.65 -2.35
N SER A 93 8.77 10.35 -3.42
CA SER A 93 9.15 9.29 -4.35
C SER A 93 10.48 9.59 -5.05
N MET A 94 10.72 10.85 -5.43
CA MET A 94 11.99 11.27 -6.01
C MET A 94 13.16 11.01 -5.05
N GLY A 95 13.01 11.35 -3.77
CA GLY A 95 14.01 11.11 -2.73
C GLY A 95 14.27 9.63 -2.51
N PHE A 96 13.19 8.82 -2.41
CA PHE A 96 13.29 7.37 -2.25
C PHE A 96 14.08 6.73 -3.41
N LEU A 97 13.72 7.04 -4.64
CA LEU A 97 14.28 6.43 -5.84
C LEU A 97 15.71 6.90 -6.17
N ASN A 98 16.15 8.05 -5.64
CA ASN A 98 17.51 8.54 -5.80
C ASN A 98 18.42 8.22 -4.59
N THR A 99 17.89 7.59 -3.55
CA THR A 99 18.68 7.06 -2.43
C THR A 99 19.00 5.60 -2.71
N ALA A 100 20.28 5.29 -2.91
CA ALA A 100 20.70 3.97 -3.40
C ALA A 100 20.20 2.81 -2.50
N GLU A 101 20.26 2.99 -1.18
CA GLU A 101 19.84 1.98 -0.21
C GLU A 101 18.31 1.74 -0.25
N LEU A 102 17.53 2.79 -0.52
CA LEU A 102 16.07 2.68 -0.63
C LEU A 102 15.66 2.10 -1.98
N ALA A 103 16.29 2.54 -3.06
CA ALA A 103 16.03 2.00 -4.39
C ALA A 103 16.36 0.50 -4.47
N ALA A 104 17.41 0.05 -3.80
CA ALA A 104 17.81 -1.36 -3.75
C ALA A 104 16.76 -2.28 -3.11
N LEU A 105 15.83 -1.74 -2.29
CA LEU A 105 14.70 -2.51 -1.74
C LEU A 105 13.76 -3.04 -2.84
N LEU A 106 13.82 -2.47 -4.05
CA LEU A 106 12.98 -2.84 -5.18
C LEU A 106 13.62 -3.89 -6.11
N ASP A 107 14.94 -4.11 -5.97
CA ASP A 107 15.67 -5.01 -6.86
C ASP A 107 15.51 -6.49 -6.50
N GLU A 108 15.32 -6.79 -5.21
CA GLU A 108 15.25 -8.17 -4.71
C GLU A 108 14.30 -8.26 -3.50
N THR A 109 12.99 -8.11 -3.76
CA THR A 109 12.00 -8.23 -2.69
C THR A 109 11.87 -9.68 -2.22
N PRO A 110 11.71 -9.94 -0.91
CA PRO A 110 11.37 -11.27 -0.43
C PRO A 110 10.00 -11.70 -0.96
N ARG A 111 9.85 -13.02 -1.18
CA ARG A 111 8.56 -13.62 -1.54
C ARG A 111 7.69 -13.74 -0.30
N LEU A 112 6.39 -13.43 -0.42
CA LEU A 112 5.46 -13.48 0.71
C LEU A 112 5.42 -14.84 1.42
N SER A 113 5.44 -15.94 0.66
CA SER A 113 5.41 -17.30 1.25
C SER A 113 6.63 -17.66 2.09
N ASP A 114 7.72 -16.94 1.94
CA ASP A 114 9.00 -17.22 2.61
C ASP A 114 9.15 -16.41 3.91
N LEU A 115 8.20 -15.50 4.18
CA LEU A 115 8.23 -14.63 5.36
C LEU A 115 7.57 -15.29 6.57
N ASN A 116 8.17 -15.06 7.74
CA ASN A 116 7.52 -15.34 9.02
C ASN A 116 6.59 -14.18 9.40
N LEU A 117 5.28 -14.36 9.24
CA LEU A 117 4.29 -13.31 9.46
C LEU A 117 4.18 -12.86 10.93
N ASP A 118 4.69 -13.65 11.87
CA ASP A 118 4.68 -13.30 13.29
C ASP A 118 5.66 -12.15 13.62
N GLU A 119 6.63 -11.90 12.75
CA GLU A 119 7.61 -10.83 12.93
C GLU A 119 7.05 -9.44 12.64
N PHE A 120 5.89 -9.36 11.98
CA PHE A 120 5.26 -8.12 11.57
C PHE A 120 4.06 -7.77 12.44
N ASP A 121 3.91 -6.48 12.72
CA ASP A 121 2.84 -5.94 13.54
C ASP A 121 1.68 -5.38 12.70
N ALA A 122 1.91 -5.09 11.42
CA ALA A 122 0.90 -4.64 10.44
C ALA A 122 1.28 -5.01 9.01
N ILE A 123 0.29 -5.02 8.12
CA ILE A 123 0.49 -5.15 6.67
C ILE A 123 -0.12 -3.95 5.92
N VAL A 124 0.58 -3.49 4.88
CA VAL A 124 0.10 -2.49 3.92
C VAL A 124 0.26 -3.02 2.50
N VAL A 125 -0.82 -3.22 1.78
CA VAL A 125 -0.82 -3.68 0.38
C VAL A 125 -1.02 -2.49 -0.53
N CYS A 126 0.01 -2.16 -1.30
CA CYS A 126 0.05 -1.03 -2.22
C CYS A 126 -0.67 -1.35 -3.53
N GLY A 127 -1.15 -0.33 -4.22
CA GLY A 127 -1.75 -0.49 -5.53
C GLY A 127 -0.81 -0.15 -6.68
N GLY A 128 -1.33 0.46 -7.71
CA GLY A 128 -0.76 0.61 -9.04
C GLY A 128 -1.56 -0.20 -10.04
N LEU A 129 -1.10 -0.30 -11.28
CA LEU A 129 -1.84 -1.01 -12.32
C LEU A 129 -1.69 -2.53 -12.23
N ALA A 130 -0.50 -3.04 -11.90
CA ALA A 130 -0.22 -4.49 -11.84
C ALA A 130 -1.11 -5.28 -10.84
N PRO A 131 -1.51 -4.74 -9.69
CA PRO A 131 -2.45 -5.41 -8.78
C PRO A 131 -3.71 -5.94 -9.43
N MET A 132 -4.27 -5.21 -10.42
CA MET A 132 -5.48 -5.62 -11.13
C MET A 132 -5.32 -6.87 -12.00
N PHE A 133 -4.07 -7.24 -12.29
CA PHE A 133 -3.70 -8.39 -13.11
C PHE A 133 -2.95 -9.48 -12.32
N GLN A 134 -2.80 -9.29 -10.98
CA GLN A 134 -2.09 -10.25 -10.13
C GLN A 134 -2.86 -10.58 -8.85
N PHE A 135 -3.29 -9.58 -8.07
CA PHE A 135 -3.61 -9.76 -6.64
C PHE A 135 -4.86 -10.61 -6.40
N ARG A 136 -5.91 -10.40 -7.18
CA ARG A 136 -7.17 -11.14 -7.00
C ARG A 136 -6.99 -12.64 -7.07
N GLU A 137 -6.12 -13.11 -7.97
CA GLU A 137 -5.88 -14.54 -8.21
C GLU A 137 -4.70 -15.10 -7.38
N HIS A 138 -4.01 -14.24 -6.62
CA HIS A 138 -2.80 -14.65 -5.90
C HIS A 138 -3.13 -15.21 -4.52
N GLU A 139 -3.18 -16.54 -4.42
CA GLU A 139 -3.64 -17.25 -3.22
C GLU A 139 -2.81 -16.94 -1.98
N SER A 140 -1.48 -16.94 -2.09
CA SER A 140 -0.61 -16.62 -0.94
C SER A 140 -0.83 -15.21 -0.41
N LEU A 141 -1.10 -14.21 -1.27
CA LEU A 141 -1.42 -12.86 -0.82
C LEU A 141 -2.76 -12.82 -0.06
N LYS A 142 -3.78 -13.50 -0.57
CA LYS A 142 -5.09 -13.57 0.11
C LYS A 142 -4.97 -14.22 1.48
N GLN A 143 -4.24 -15.33 1.57
CA GLN A 143 -3.95 -16.02 2.84
C GLN A 143 -3.16 -15.13 3.80
N THR A 144 -2.16 -14.41 3.31
CA THR A 144 -1.40 -13.44 4.13
C THR A 144 -2.31 -12.35 4.69
N ILE A 145 -3.17 -11.75 3.87
CA ILE A 145 -4.13 -10.72 4.32
C ILE A 145 -5.08 -11.29 5.38
N ALA A 146 -5.65 -12.48 5.14
CA ALA A 146 -6.52 -13.16 6.11
C ALA A 146 -5.80 -13.42 7.44
N ALA A 147 -4.55 -13.91 7.39
CA ALA A 147 -3.76 -14.21 8.58
C ALA A 147 -3.49 -12.94 9.43
N PHE A 148 -3.14 -11.81 8.80
CA PHE A 148 -2.96 -10.55 9.53
C PHE A 148 -4.27 -10.10 10.18
N TYR A 149 -5.36 -10.16 9.44
CA TYR A 149 -6.66 -9.73 9.94
C TYR A 149 -7.15 -10.60 11.11
N GLU A 150 -7.04 -11.92 11.00
CA GLU A 150 -7.44 -12.87 12.06
C GLU A 150 -6.52 -12.83 13.28
N ALA A 151 -5.24 -12.47 13.09
CA ALA A 151 -4.31 -12.20 14.19
C ALA A 151 -4.55 -10.82 14.84
N GLU A 152 -5.65 -10.14 14.52
CA GLU A 152 -6.01 -8.81 15.00
C GLU A 152 -4.96 -7.71 14.71
N LYS A 153 -4.09 -7.91 13.73
CA LYS A 153 -3.12 -6.94 13.28
C LYS A 153 -3.76 -5.93 12.31
N PRO A 154 -3.36 -4.64 12.32
CA PRO A 154 -3.79 -3.68 11.31
C PRO A 154 -3.50 -4.19 9.90
N THR A 155 -4.56 -4.27 9.10
CA THR A 155 -4.53 -4.79 7.73
C THR A 155 -4.97 -3.69 6.79
N ALA A 156 -4.00 -3.08 6.11
CA ALA A 156 -4.22 -1.92 5.27
C ALA A 156 -4.02 -2.25 3.79
N VAL A 157 -4.90 -1.73 2.95
CA VAL A 157 -4.87 -1.93 1.49
C VAL A 157 -5.31 -0.65 0.80
N LEU A 158 -4.66 -0.22 -0.29
CA LEU A 158 -5.06 1.02 -0.97
C LEU A 158 -5.10 0.93 -2.48
N CYS A 159 -5.87 1.83 -3.09
CA CYS A 159 -5.99 2.00 -4.54
C CYS A 159 -6.41 0.69 -5.24
N HIS A 160 -5.75 0.33 -6.33
CA HIS A 160 -5.95 -0.96 -6.99
C HIS A 160 -5.44 -2.17 -6.18
N GLY A 161 -4.61 -1.95 -5.15
CA GLY A 161 -4.26 -3.00 -4.20
C GLY A 161 -5.49 -3.63 -3.54
N VAL A 162 -6.57 -2.86 -3.41
CA VAL A 162 -7.86 -3.32 -2.86
C VAL A 162 -8.49 -4.46 -3.66
N SER A 163 -8.04 -4.69 -4.91
CA SER A 163 -8.40 -5.89 -5.68
C SER A 163 -8.08 -7.20 -4.94
N ALA A 164 -7.06 -7.20 -4.09
CA ALA A 164 -6.71 -8.35 -3.26
C ALA A 164 -7.81 -8.75 -2.28
N LEU A 165 -8.64 -7.78 -1.81
CA LEU A 165 -9.68 -8.03 -0.81
C LEU A 165 -10.92 -8.73 -1.37
N ILE A 166 -11.16 -8.66 -2.68
CA ILE A 166 -12.43 -9.07 -3.31
C ILE A 166 -12.80 -10.51 -2.94
N ASP A 167 -11.81 -11.40 -2.95
CA ASP A 167 -12.03 -12.83 -2.73
C ASP A 167 -11.25 -13.37 -1.50
N VAL A 168 -10.85 -12.51 -0.54
CA VAL A 168 -10.28 -12.95 0.74
C VAL A 168 -11.37 -13.58 1.59
N GLN A 169 -11.17 -14.84 1.94
CA GLN A 169 -12.01 -15.57 2.89
C GLN A 169 -11.28 -15.75 4.22
N LEU A 170 -12.02 -15.62 5.30
CA LEU A 170 -11.56 -15.91 6.66
C LEU A 170 -11.71 -17.39 6.98
N SER A 171 -11.17 -17.83 8.10
CA SER A 171 -11.20 -19.23 8.54
C SER A 171 -12.60 -19.82 8.71
N ASP A 172 -13.60 -18.97 8.95
CA ASP A 172 -15.02 -19.33 9.04
C ASP A 172 -15.72 -19.41 7.66
N GLY A 173 -15.00 -19.11 6.57
CA GLY A 173 -15.49 -19.11 5.20
C GLY A 173 -16.19 -17.80 4.77
N ALA A 174 -16.35 -16.82 5.66
CA ALA A 174 -16.92 -15.52 5.31
C ALA A 174 -15.92 -14.69 4.48
N TYR A 175 -16.44 -13.84 3.60
CA TYR A 175 -15.57 -12.86 2.94
C TYR A 175 -15.15 -11.79 3.95
N LEU A 176 -13.85 -11.44 3.97
CA LEU A 176 -13.31 -10.43 4.88
C LEU A 176 -14.09 -9.11 4.80
N VAL A 177 -14.49 -8.72 3.61
CA VAL A 177 -15.18 -7.44 3.35
C VAL A 177 -16.69 -7.47 3.61
N ASP A 178 -17.28 -8.63 3.91
CA ASP A 178 -18.72 -8.76 4.15
C ASP A 178 -19.19 -7.87 5.30
N GLY A 179 -20.12 -6.95 5.01
CA GLY A 179 -20.63 -5.95 5.95
C GLY A 179 -19.63 -4.87 6.39
N ARG A 180 -18.38 -4.88 5.89
CA ARG A 180 -17.35 -3.91 6.25
C ARG A 180 -17.43 -2.64 5.41
N THR A 181 -17.08 -1.51 6.05
CA THR A 181 -16.93 -0.24 5.36
C THR A 181 -15.54 -0.15 4.74
N VAL A 182 -15.49 -0.05 3.41
CA VAL A 182 -14.26 -0.05 2.64
C VAL A 182 -14.27 1.03 1.56
N THR A 183 -13.09 1.40 1.10
CA THR A 183 -12.87 2.20 -0.11
C THR A 183 -11.77 1.54 -0.96
N GLY A 184 -11.59 2.02 -2.16
CA GLY A 184 -10.57 1.59 -3.10
C GLY A 184 -10.62 2.48 -4.32
N PHE A 185 -9.93 2.14 -5.40
CA PHE A 185 -10.00 2.93 -6.63
C PHE A 185 -11.44 2.92 -7.15
N ALA A 186 -12.05 4.11 -7.18
CA ALA A 186 -13.49 4.25 -7.35
C ALA A 186 -13.90 4.21 -8.83
N ASN A 187 -15.15 3.84 -9.11
CA ASN A 187 -15.69 3.83 -10.47
C ASN A 187 -15.55 5.17 -11.19
N VAL A 188 -15.71 6.28 -10.47
CA VAL A 188 -15.55 7.63 -11.07
C VAL A 188 -14.11 7.92 -11.49
N GLU A 189 -13.13 7.36 -10.80
CA GLU A 189 -11.70 7.48 -11.11
C GLU A 189 -11.31 6.59 -12.29
N GLU A 190 -11.86 5.37 -12.32
CA GLU A 190 -11.73 4.49 -13.47
C GLU A 190 -12.34 5.08 -14.74
N ASP A 191 -13.55 5.67 -14.63
CA ASP A 191 -14.22 6.32 -15.75
C ASP A 191 -13.43 7.53 -16.27
N PHE A 192 -12.75 8.25 -15.38
CA PHE A 192 -11.82 9.31 -15.78
C PHE A 192 -10.63 8.73 -16.54
N SER A 193 -10.01 7.67 -16.02
CA SER A 193 -8.85 7.01 -16.64
C SER A 193 -9.21 6.43 -18.01
N ASP A 194 -10.32 5.70 -18.13
CA ASP A 194 -10.81 5.12 -19.39
C ASP A 194 -11.08 6.20 -20.44
N ARG A 195 -11.70 7.33 -20.05
CA ARG A 195 -11.92 8.47 -20.96
C ARG A 195 -10.61 9.12 -21.40
N SER A 196 -9.66 9.25 -20.49
CA SER A 196 -8.36 9.89 -20.78
C SER A 196 -7.51 9.04 -21.73
N VAL A 197 -7.61 7.74 -21.63
CA VAL A 197 -6.90 6.77 -22.48
C VAL A 197 -7.68 6.47 -23.78
N GLY A 198 -8.99 6.65 -23.77
CA GLY A 198 -9.88 6.33 -24.89
C GLY A 198 -10.26 4.85 -25.00
N GLN A 199 -9.95 4.06 -24.00
CA GLN A 199 -10.34 2.64 -23.90
C GLN A 199 -10.40 2.19 -22.44
N LYS A 200 -11.02 1.05 -22.20
CA LYS A 200 -11.05 0.42 -20.88
C LYS A 200 -9.64 -0.02 -20.48
N VAL A 201 -9.17 0.49 -19.33
CA VAL A 201 -7.82 0.20 -18.81
C VAL A 201 -7.84 -1.03 -17.91
N MET A 202 -8.77 -1.10 -16.94
CA MET A 202 -8.82 -2.19 -15.96
C MET A 202 -9.77 -3.32 -16.37
N PRO A 203 -9.47 -4.59 -16.05
CA PRO A 203 -10.27 -5.75 -16.46
C PRO A 203 -11.66 -5.79 -15.79
N TYR A 204 -11.77 -5.23 -14.59
CA TYR A 204 -13.00 -5.14 -13.80
C TYR A 204 -12.99 -3.86 -12.94
N ARG A 205 -14.08 -3.58 -12.26
CA ARG A 205 -14.25 -2.46 -11.34
C ARG A 205 -14.22 -2.97 -9.90
N ILE A 206 -13.27 -2.49 -9.09
CA ILE A 206 -13.12 -2.89 -7.68
C ILE A 206 -14.37 -2.60 -6.87
N GLU A 207 -14.93 -1.39 -7.01
CA GLU A 207 -16.16 -0.98 -6.33
C GLU A 207 -17.31 -1.95 -6.59
N ASP A 208 -17.51 -2.34 -7.86
CA ASP A 208 -18.60 -3.24 -8.23
C ASP A 208 -18.42 -4.63 -7.63
N GLU A 209 -17.19 -5.14 -7.65
CA GLU A 209 -16.88 -6.46 -7.10
C GLU A 209 -17.01 -6.50 -5.57
N LEU A 210 -16.56 -5.45 -4.88
CA LEU A 210 -16.71 -5.34 -3.42
C LEU A 210 -18.19 -5.25 -3.00
N ARG A 211 -19.00 -4.48 -3.73
CA ARG A 211 -20.44 -4.42 -3.50
C ARG A 211 -21.13 -5.77 -3.68
N LYS A 212 -20.68 -6.61 -4.64
CA LYS A 212 -21.16 -7.99 -4.80
C LYS A 212 -20.81 -8.89 -3.61
N ARG A 213 -19.75 -8.56 -2.86
CA ARG A 213 -19.35 -9.22 -1.61
C ARG A 213 -20.00 -8.58 -0.37
N ASN A 214 -21.07 -7.81 -0.55
CA ASN A 214 -21.81 -7.14 0.52
C ASN A 214 -20.98 -6.10 1.31
N ALA A 215 -19.90 -5.56 0.73
CA ALA A 215 -19.16 -4.48 1.35
C ALA A 215 -19.94 -3.16 1.31
N ASN A 216 -19.87 -2.39 2.39
CA ASN A 216 -20.34 -1.01 2.42
C ASN A 216 -19.25 -0.11 1.79
N TYR A 217 -19.27 0.00 0.48
CA TYR A 217 -18.29 0.80 -0.24
C TYR A 217 -18.59 2.28 -0.14
N VAL A 218 -17.61 3.06 0.30
CA VAL A 218 -17.67 4.51 0.41
C VAL A 218 -16.52 5.16 -0.38
N GLN A 219 -16.74 6.38 -0.86
CA GLN A 219 -15.71 7.12 -1.60
C GLN A 219 -15.65 8.59 -1.16
N GLY A 220 -14.48 9.18 -1.25
CA GLY A 220 -14.27 10.62 -1.21
C GLY A 220 -14.46 11.28 -2.57
N GLY A 221 -14.02 12.52 -2.71
CA GLY A 221 -14.02 13.22 -4.01
C GLY A 221 -13.02 12.62 -4.99
N LEU A 222 -13.25 12.85 -6.28
CA LEU A 222 -12.39 12.42 -7.39
C LEU A 222 -10.93 12.84 -7.12
N PHE A 223 -10.01 11.87 -7.09
CA PHE A 223 -8.58 12.02 -6.77
C PHE A 223 -8.30 12.85 -5.51
N LYS A 224 -9.18 12.77 -4.50
CA LYS A 224 -8.94 13.35 -3.16
C LYS A 224 -8.44 12.28 -2.21
N ALA A 225 -7.39 12.60 -1.44
CA ALA A 225 -6.89 11.71 -0.41
C ALA A 225 -8.03 11.30 0.55
N PHE A 226 -8.35 10.01 0.57
CA PHE A 226 -9.44 9.45 1.36
C PHE A 226 -9.07 8.05 1.84
N ALA A 227 -9.25 7.81 3.13
CA ALA A 227 -9.05 6.50 3.73
C ALA A 227 -10.10 6.26 4.82
N VAL A 228 -10.45 5.01 5.03
CA VAL A 228 -11.39 4.58 6.06
C VAL A 228 -10.79 3.46 6.89
N ARG A 229 -11.21 3.36 8.15
CA ARG A 229 -10.88 2.27 9.05
C ARG A 229 -12.16 1.65 9.59
N ASP A 230 -12.31 0.34 9.42
CA ASP A 230 -13.36 -0.47 10.00
C ASP A 230 -12.70 -1.58 10.85
N GLY A 231 -12.63 -1.34 12.15
CA GLY A 231 -11.90 -2.22 13.06
C GLY A 231 -10.40 -2.29 12.76
N ARG A 232 -9.95 -3.45 12.30
CA ARG A 232 -8.55 -3.70 11.90
C ARG A 232 -8.32 -3.49 10.40
N LEU A 233 -9.40 -3.48 9.60
CA LEU A 233 -9.31 -3.24 8.17
C LEU A 233 -9.19 -1.73 7.91
N ILE A 234 -8.17 -1.35 7.15
CA ILE A 234 -7.90 0.02 6.72
C ILE A 234 -7.86 0.02 5.20
N THR A 235 -8.62 0.90 4.55
CA THR A 235 -8.57 1.01 3.09
C THR A 235 -8.36 2.45 2.65
N GLY A 236 -7.56 2.65 1.61
CA GLY A 236 -7.29 3.93 0.96
C GLY A 236 -7.82 3.96 -0.47
N GLN A 237 -8.36 5.11 -0.91
CA GLN A 237 -9.08 5.18 -2.18
C GLN A 237 -8.15 5.12 -3.39
N GLN A 238 -7.07 5.89 -3.40
CA GLN A 238 -6.20 6.03 -4.57
C GLN A 238 -4.80 6.56 -4.16
N GLN A 239 -3.93 6.86 -5.11
CA GLN A 239 -2.51 7.16 -4.94
C GLN A 239 -2.17 8.29 -3.96
N TYR A 240 -3.08 9.25 -3.72
CA TYR A 240 -2.86 10.32 -2.74
C TYR A 240 -3.27 9.94 -1.32
N SER A 241 -3.76 8.71 -1.12
CA SER A 241 -4.26 8.23 0.17
C SER A 241 -3.17 7.59 1.05
N GLY A 242 -1.96 7.38 0.53
CA GLY A 242 -0.89 6.63 1.18
C GLY A 242 -0.53 7.14 2.58
N ALA A 243 -0.30 8.45 2.73
CA ALA A 243 -0.01 9.05 4.04
C ALA A 243 -1.16 8.86 5.05
N LYS A 244 -2.42 9.04 4.60
CA LYS A 244 -3.60 8.81 5.46
C LYS A 244 -3.74 7.35 5.90
N VAL A 245 -3.43 6.41 5.01
CA VAL A 245 -3.41 4.98 5.36
C VAL A 245 -2.35 4.72 6.43
N ALA A 246 -1.14 5.26 6.26
CA ALA A 246 -0.08 5.13 7.26
C ALA A 246 -0.46 5.74 8.61
N GLU A 247 -1.06 6.94 8.63
CA GLU A 247 -1.57 7.57 9.86
C GLU A 247 -2.57 6.67 10.60
N LEU A 248 -3.49 6.03 9.87
CA LEU A 248 -4.47 5.10 10.46
C LEU A 248 -3.82 3.81 10.97
N VAL A 249 -2.79 3.30 10.30
CA VAL A 249 -2.01 2.13 10.77
C VAL A 249 -1.25 2.49 12.04
N ILE A 250 -0.55 3.64 12.08
CA ILE A 250 0.18 4.13 13.27
C ILE A 250 -0.80 4.28 14.45
N ALA A 251 -1.94 4.93 14.22
CA ALA A 251 -2.97 5.09 15.25
C ALA A 251 -3.57 3.74 15.71
N ALA A 252 -3.62 2.72 14.84
CA ALA A 252 -4.10 1.39 15.18
C ALA A 252 -3.10 0.59 16.02
N LEU A 253 -1.80 0.83 15.84
CA LEU A 253 -0.72 0.23 16.63
C LEU A 253 -0.57 0.89 18.01
N GLY A 254 -1.13 2.08 18.21
CA GLY A 254 -1.21 2.73 19.54
C GLY A 254 0.10 3.37 20.01
N THR A 255 0.94 3.79 19.09
CA THR A 255 2.23 4.42 19.39
C THR A 255 2.29 5.86 18.89
#